data_f5d9ecfe967e92352a9d22a18dfa4eb7
#
_entry.id   f5d9ecfe967e92352a9d22a18dfa4eb7
#
_cell.length_a   1.000
_cell.length_b   1.000
_cell.length_c   1.000
_cell.angle_alpha   90.00
_cell.angle_beta   90.00
_cell.angle_gamma   90.00
#
_symmetry.space_group_name_H-M   'P 1'
#
loop_
_entity.id
_entity.type
_entity.pdbx_description
1 polymer ?
#
loop_
_entity_poly.entity_id
_entity_poly.type
_entity_poly.pdbx_seq_one_letter_code
_entity_poly.pdbx_strand_id
1 'polypeptide(L)'
;DGRWKLGFGWATEKETQRMLTLHDAETGRVEWETLDDYEQRALWSPDSRYVALTLRGRYAVEIRIVDTDDFSERVVPLPAPPEGARDTGSIGTENRALNWVDTRTLRCRADFPVKERHMGSVEYTYMVPQSGKGQFE
;
A
#
# COMPACT_ATOMS: atom_id res chain seq x y z
N ASP A 1 6.66 16.17 1.54
CA ASP A 1 7.78 17.07 1.46
C ASP A 1 8.91 16.45 0.64
N GLY A 2 9.98 17.13 0.43
CA GLY A 2 11.09 16.65 -0.39
C GLY A 2 12.09 15.74 0.29
N ARG A 3 11.88 15.38 1.55
CA ARG A 3 12.85 14.58 2.28
C ARG A 3 12.94 13.13 1.82
N TRP A 4 11.80 12.53 1.52
CA TRP A 4 11.74 11.12 1.14
C TRP A 4 11.45 10.98 -0.34
N LYS A 5 12.15 10.07 -0.98
CA LYS A 5 11.95 9.79 -2.39
C LYS A 5 11.78 8.30 -2.61
N LEU A 6 10.91 7.96 -3.55
CA LEU A 6 10.75 6.59 -4.01
C LEU A 6 11.61 6.38 -5.25
N GLY A 7 12.26 5.25 -5.32
CA GLY A 7 13.06 4.88 -6.46
C GLY A 7 12.73 3.48 -6.94
N PHE A 8 13.03 3.22 -8.20
CA PHE A 8 12.88 1.91 -8.80
C PHE A 8 14.23 1.40 -9.28
N GLY A 9 14.41 0.11 -9.19
CA GLY A 9 15.58 -0.54 -9.69
C GLY A 9 15.32 -2.02 -9.91
N TRP A 10 16.32 -2.72 -10.38
CA TRP A 10 16.26 -4.16 -10.54
C TRP A 10 17.02 -4.82 -9.38
N ALA A 11 16.42 -5.85 -8.80
CA ALA A 11 16.99 -6.52 -7.63
C ALA A 11 18.21 -7.36 -7.97
N THR A 12 18.35 -7.77 -9.23
CA THR A 12 19.45 -8.62 -9.68
C THR A 12 19.98 -8.13 -11.02
N GLU A 13 21.19 -8.56 -11.37
CA GLU A 13 21.78 -8.27 -12.69
C GLU A 13 20.95 -8.83 -13.84
N LYS A 14 20.16 -9.86 -13.56
CA LYS A 14 19.28 -10.48 -14.56
C LYS A 14 17.99 -9.68 -14.76
N GLU A 15 17.77 -8.67 -13.97
CA GLU A 15 16.62 -7.79 -14.06
C GLU A 15 15.28 -8.53 -14.04
N THR A 16 15.22 -9.60 -13.24
CA THR A 16 14.04 -10.46 -13.18
C THR A 16 12.98 -9.96 -12.19
N GLN A 17 13.35 -9.03 -11.31
CA GLN A 17 12.44 -8.53 -10.28
C GLN A 17 12.76 -7.08 -9.97
N ARG A 18 11.72 -6.25 -9.93
CA ARG A 18 11.86 -4.84 -9.62
C ARG A 18 11.95 -4.64 -8.13
N MET A 19 12.76 -3.67 -7.73
CA MET A 19 12.89 -3.24 -6.34
C MET A 19 12.37 -1.82 -6.21
N LEU A 20 11.48 -1.61 -5.24
CA LEU A 20 10.99 -0.29 -4.88
C LEU A 20 11.70 0.13 -3.60
N THR A 21 12.29 1.30 -3.61
CA THR A 21 13.05 1.81 -2.46
C THR A 21 12.48 3.13 -1.99
N LEU A 22 12.63 3.37 -0.68
CA LEU A 22 12.34 4.67 -0.08
C LEU A 22 13.64 5.17 0.54
N HIS A 23 14.11 6.31 0.08
CA HIS A 23 15.39 6.83 0.54
C HIS A 23 15.31 8.29 0.96
N ASP A 24 16.23 8.64 1.83
CA ASP A 24 16.40 10.01 2.30
C ASP A 24 17.02 10.84 1.18
N ALA A 25 16.34 11.91 0.75
CA ALA A 25 16.82 12.75 -0.33
C ALA A 25 18.09 13.52 0.02
N GLU A 26 18.33 13.76 1.31
CA GLU A 26 19.53 14.50 1.74
C GLU A 26 20.77 13.62 1.78
N THR A 27 20.63 12.38 2.26
CA THR A 27 21.78 11.48 2.45
C THR A 27 21.90 10.43 1.36
N GLY A 28 20.83 10.18 0.61
CA GLY A 28 20.77 9.10 -0.36
C GLY A 28 20.63 7.72 0.26
N ARG A 29 20.51 7.64 1.59
CA ARG A 29 20.44 6.38 2.28
C ARG A 29 19.07 5.71 2.08
N VAL A 30 19.09 4.41 1.73
CA VAL A 30 17.87 3.61 1.61
C VAL A 30 17.41 3.20 3.00
N GLU A 31 16.19 3.59 3.36
CA GLU A 31 15.62 3.29 4.67
C GLU A 31 14.56 2.20 4.61
N TRP A 32 14.01 1.93 3.44
CA TRP A 32 13.01 0.90 3.25
C TRP A 32 13.03 0.41 1.82
N GLU A 33 12.81 -0.88 1.62
CA GLU A 33 12.75 -1.45 0.28
C GLU A 33 11.83 -2.67 0.24
N THR A 34 11.33 -2.97 -0.94
CA THR A 34 10.54 -4.17 -1.19
C THR A 34 10.77 -4.65 -2.61
N LEU A 35 10.62 -5.95 -2.81
CA LEU A 35 10.75 -6.56 -4.13
C LEU A 35 9.41 -6.68 -4.86
N ASP A 36 8.33 -6.27 -4.23
CA ASP A 36 6.99 -6.35 -4.83
C ASP A 36 6.84 -5.37 -5.98
N ASP A 37 6.05 -5.74 -6.97
CA ASP A 37 5.74 -4.85 -8.07
C ASP A 37 4.89 -3.68 -7.62
N TYR A 38 5.29 -2.50 -8.07
CA TYR A 38 4.55 -1.28 -7.85
C TYR A 38 3.58 -1.07 -9.01
N GLU A 39 2.28 -1.07 -8.70
CA GLU A 39 1.29 -1.04 -9.77
C GLU A 39 1.12 0.34 -10.40
N GLN A 40 0.96 1.37 -9.61
CA GLN A 40 0.67 2.68 -10.17
C GLN A 40 1.40 3.81 -9.48
N ARG A 41 0.95 4.22 -8.32
CA ARG A 41 1.43 5.45 -7.72
C ARG A 41 1.54 5.33 -6.22
N ALA A 42 2.49 6.08 -5.72
CA ALA A 42 2.62 6.27 -4.30
C ALA A 42 1.79 7.49 -3.89
N LEU A 43 1.03 7.36 -2.83
CA LEU A 43 0.21 8.44 -2.33
C LEU A 43 0.74 8.86 -0.96
N TRP A 44 1.37 10.02 -0.91
CA TRP A 44 1.86 10.59 0.33
C TRP A 44 0.71 11.23 1.10
N SER A 45 0.67 10.99 2.42
CA SER A 45 -0.27 11.72 3.28
C SER A 45 0.09 13.21 3.25
N PRO A 46 -0.87 14.09 3.59
CA PRO A 46 -0.63 15.55 3.51
C PRO A 46 0.57 16.04 4.32
N ASP A 47 0.91 15.36 5.42
CA ASP A 47 2.06 15.70 6.25
C ASP A 47 3.33 14.93 5.86
N SER A 48 3.28 14.12 4.80
CA SER A 48 4.38 13.28 4.31
C SER A 48 4.89 12.24 5.30
N ARG A 49 4.12 11.95 6.34
CA ARG A 49 4.50 10.93 7.31
C ARG A 49 4.28 9.53 6.76
N TYR A 50 3.16 9.33 6.06
CA TYR A 50 2.80 8.01 5.52
C TYR A 50 2.85 8.02 4.01
N VAL A 51 3.27 6.91 3.43
CA VAL A 51 3.11 6.68 2.01
C VAL A 51 2.31 5.40 1.80
N ALA A 52 1.24 5.50 1.01
CA ALA A 52 0.42 4.36 0.66
C ALA A 52 0.86 3.85 -0.71
N LEU A 53 1.24 2.59 -0.76
CA LEU A 53 1.73 1.94 -1.97
C LEU A 53 0.73 0.86 -2.38
N THR A 54 0.31 0.90 -3.64
CA THR A 54 -0.49 -0.17 -4.21
C THR A 54 0.46 -1.12 -4.91
N LEU A 55 0.57 -2.34 -4.39
CA LEU A 55 1.56 -3.31 -4.82
C LEU A 55 0.88 -4.53 -5.42
N ARG A 56 1.34 -4.93 -6.59
CA ARG A 56 0.82 -6.12 -7.26
C ARG A 56 1.66 -7.32 -6.86
N GLY A 57 1.05 -8.21 -6.10
CA GLY A 57 1.65 -9.49 -5.81
C GLY A 57 1.27 -10.53 -6.85
N ARG A 58 1.66 -11.77 -6.60
CA ARG A 58 1.41 -12.86 -7.55
C ARG A 58 -0.08 -13.16 -7.72
N TYR A 59 -0.84 -13.06 -6.64
CA TYR A 59 -2.26 -13.48 -6.63
C TYR A 59 -3.24 -12.37 -6.30
N ALA A 60 -2.74 -11.22 -5.90
CA ALA A 60 -3.60 -10.13 -5.43
C ALA A 60 -2.87 -8.80 -5.54
N VAL A 61 -3.66 -7.73 -5.49
CA VAL A 61 -3.12 -6.37 -5.34
C VAL A 61 -3.42 -5.93 -3.91
N GLU A 62 -2.41 -5.43 -3.21
CA GLU A 62 -2.56 -5.00 -1.82
C GLU A 62 -2.11 -3.55 -1.63
N ILE A 63 -2.60 -2.94 -0.57
CA ILE A 63 -2.15 -1.61 -0.16
C ILE A 63 -1.22 -1.80 1.03
N ARG A 64 -0.03 -1.24 0.93
CA ARG A 64 0.92 -1.23 2.03
C ARG A 64 1.22 0.21 2.40
N ILE A 65 1.12 0.52 3.69
CA ILE A 65 1.41 1.86 4.20
C ILE A 65 2.73 1.80 4.95
N VAL A 66 3.66 2.66 4.55
CA VAL A 66 4.95 2.80 5.23
C VAL A 66 4.92 4.08 6.05
N ASP A 67 5.28 3.97 7.33
CA ASP A 67 5.40 5.11 8.23
C ASP A 67 6.85 5.58 8.18
N THR A 68 7.09 6.81 7.71
CA THR A 68 8.46 7.32 7.57
C THR A 68 9.09 7.71 8.91
N ASP A 69 8.34 7.64 9.99
CA ASP A 69 8.86 7.93 11.32
C ASP A 69 9.76 6.80 11.82
N ASP A 70 9.38 5.57 11.55
CA ASP A 70 10.10 4.38 12.03
C ASP A 70 10.26 3.31 10.94
N PHE A 71 9.80 3.57 9.72
CA PHE A 71 9.83 2.66 8.57
C PHE A 71 9.10 1.35 8.83
N SER A 72 8.17 1.35 9.78
CA SER A 72 7.25 0.24 9.92
C SER A 72 6.26 0.23 8.77
N GLU A 73 5.81 -0.95 8.41
CA GLU A 73 4.83 -1.11 7.34
C GLU A 73 3.65 -1.91 7.81
N ARG A 74 2.51 -1.68 7.18
CA ARG A 74 1.29 -2.44 7.43
C ARG A 74 0.50 -2.63 6.17
N VAL A 75 -0.14 -3.77 6.06
CA VAL A 75 -1.05 -4.07 4.96
C VAL A 75 -2.43 -3.61 5.37
N VAL A 76 -3.10 -2.85 4.49
CA VAL A 76 -4.47 -2.41 4.74
C VAL A 76 -5.39 -3.62 4.60
N PRO A 77 -6.17 -3.96 5.63
CA PRO A 77 -7.05 -5.12 5.55
C PRO A 77 -8.18 -4.89 4.55
N LEU A 78 -8.62 -5.97 3.94
CA LEU A 78 -9.75 -5.91 3.03
C LEU A 78 -11.02 -5.63 3.81
N PRO A 79 -11.98 -4.86 3.24
CA PRO A 79 -13.29 -4.69 3.87
C PRO A 79 -14.11 -5.96 3.70
N ALA A 80 -15.29 -5.98 4.30
CA ALA A 80 -16.23 -7.08 4.10
C ALA A 80 -16.54 -7.19 2.60
N PRO A 81 -16.48 -8.40 2.02
CA PRO A 81 -16.78 -8.57 0.61
C PRO A 81 -18.24 -8.30 0.31
N PRO A 82 -18.58 -7.87 -0.92
CA PRO A 82 -19.96 -7.68 -1.29
C PRO A 82 -20.67 -9.01 -1.44
N GLU A 83 -21.99 -8.97 -1.42
CA GLU A 83 -22.80 -10.15 -1.65
C GLU A 83 -22.45 -10.78 -3.00
N GLY A 84 -22.31 -12.10 -3.02
CA GLY A 84 -21.96 -12.84 -4.22
C GLY A 84 -20.48 -12.96 -4.48
N ALA A 85 -19.62 -12.41 -3.64
CA ALA A 85 -18.20 -12.56 -3.77
C ALA A 85 -17.77 -14.02 -3.58
N ARG A 86 -16.80 -14.45 -4.38
CA ARG A 86 -16.25 -15.80 -4.25
C ARG A 86 -15.39 -15.89 -3.00
N ASP A 87 -15.48 -17.05 -2.35
CA ASP A 87 -14.64 -17.34 -1.19
C ASP A 87 -13.29 -17.86 -1.67
N THR A 88 -12.42 -16.94 -2.05
CA THR A 88 -11.08 -17.26 -2.54
C THR A 88 -10.00 -16.75 -1.59
N GLY A 89 -10.39 -16.31 -0.39
CA GLY A 89 -9.49 -15.56 0.47
C GLY A 89 -9.13 -14.26 -0.20
N SER A 90 -7.84 -13.94 -0.28
CA SER A 90 -7.39 -12.74 -0.96
C SER A 90 -7.03 -12.98 -2.43
N ILE A 91 -7.09 -14.23 -2.93
CA ILE A 91 -6.71 -14.54 -4.30
C ILE A 91 -7.66 -13.88 -5.28
N GLY A 92 -7.10 -13.10 -6.20
CA GLY A 92 -7.88 -12.38 -7.19
C GLY A 92 -8.49 -11.07 -6.71
N THR A 93 -8.31 -10.71 -5.44
CA THR A 93 -8.78 -9.43 -4.93
C THR A 93 -7.79 -8.32 -5.30
N GLU A 94 -8.32 -7.14 -5.52
CA GLU A 94 -7.50 -5.99 -5.87
C GLU A 94 -7.86 -4.83 -4.95
N ASN A 95 -6.98 -4.54 -4.01
CA ASN A 95 -7.19 -3.46 -3.05
C ASN A 95 -6.29 -2.30 -3.45
N ARG A 96 -6.88 -1.14 -3.72
CA ARG A 96 -6.15 0.02 -4.22
C ARG A 96 -6.40 1.25 -3.38
N ALA A 97 -5.34 2.00 -3.16
CA ALA A 97 -5.42 3.29 -2.51
C ALA A 97 -5.89 4.33 -3.54
N LEU A 98 -6.85 5.15 -3.15
CA LEU A 98 -7.40 6.19 -4.01
C LEU A 98 -6.85 7.58 -3.67
N ASN A 99 -6.97 7.98 -2.42
CA ASN A 99 -6.47 9.28 -1.95
C ASN A 99 -6.51 9.34 -0.43
N TRP A 100 -5.69 10.24 0.13
CA TRP A 100 -5.76 10.56 1.55
C TRP A 100 -6.86 11.61 1.76
N VAL A 101 -7.75 11.32 2.71
CA VAL A 101 -8.82 12.25 3.11
C VAL A 101 -8.26 13.28 4.09
N ASP A 102 -7.38 12.81 4.98
CA ASP A 102 -6.65 13.66 5.93
C ASP A 102 -5.31 12.98 6.22
N THR A 103 -4.60 13.43 7.27
CA THR A 103 -3.25 12.92 7.54
C THR A 103 -3.19 11.45 7.96
N ARG A 104 -4.33 10.84 8.30
CA ARG A 104 -4.37 9.46 8.79
C ARG A 104 -5.45 8.60 8.13
N THR A 105 -6.31 9.17 7.33
CA THR A 105 -7.44 8.45 6.76
C THR A 105 -7.26 8.29 5.25
N LEU A 106 -7.15 7.06 4.82
CA LEU A 106 -6.95 6.70 3.42
C LEU A 106 -8.26 6.19 2.84
N ARG A 107 -8.65 6.72 1.70
CA ARG A 107 -9.79 6.22 0.95
C ARG A 107 -9.31 5.14 0.00
N CYS A 108 -9.99 4.02 0.00
CA CYS A 108 -9.58 2.82 -0.72
C CYS A 108 -10.74 2.22 -1.51
N ARG A 109 -10.37 1.39 -2.47
CA ARG A 109 -11.34 0.60 -3.23
C ARG A 109 -10.86 -0.84 -3.30
N ALA A 110 -11.72 -1.78 -2.93
CA ALA A 110 -11.44 -3.19 -3.05
C ALA A 110 -12.34 -3.81 -4.12
N ASP A 111 -11.75 -4.56 -5.03
CA ASP A 111 -12.45 -5.28 -6.07
C ASP A 111 -12.34 -6.77 -5.78
N PHE A 112 -13.49 -7.46 -5.72
CA PHE A 112 -13.57 -8.87 -5.39
C PHE A 112 -14.09 -9.65 -6.60
N PRO A 113 -13.54 -10.84 -6.89
CA PRO A 113 -14.13 -11.70 -7.90
C PRO A 113 -15.51 -12.14 -7.43
N VAL A 114 -16.53 -11.93 -8.28
CA VAL A 114 -17.89 -12.38 -8.00
C VAL A 114 -18.23 -13.49 -8.98
N LYS A 115 -19.07 -13.28 -9.93
CA LYS A 115 -19.35 -14.29 -10.95
C LYS A 115 -18.45 -14.03 -12.15
N GLU A 116 -18.27 -15.05 -12.97
CA GLU A 116 -17.57 -15.02 -14.24
C GLU A 116 -17.22 -13.63 -14.78
N ARG A 117 -15.94 -13.25 -14.70
CA ARG A 117 -15.41 -12.01 -15.26
C ARG A 117 -15.97 -10.72 -14.66
N HIS A 118 -16.82 -10.80 -13.65
CA HIS A 118 -17.31 -9.61 -12.97
C HIS A 118 -16.58 -9.41 -11.66
N MET A 119 -16.38 -8.15 -11.31
CA MET A 119 -15.79 -7.77 -10.03
C MET A 119 -16.82 -6.99 -9.23
N GLY A 120 -16.96 -7.33 -7.97
CA GLY A 120 -17.74 -6.52 -7.05
C GLY A 120 -16.83 -5.54 -6.34
N SER A 121 -17.20 -4.26 -6.36
CA SER A 121 -16.36 -3.19 -5.82
C SER A 121 -16.92 -2.63 -4.52
N VAL A 122 -16.04 -2.37 -3.57
CA VAL A 122 -16.37 -1.72 -2.30
C VAL A 122 -15.41 -0.57 -2.09
N GLU A 123 -15.94 0.65 -1.90
CA GLU A 123 -15.11 1.76 -1.45
C GLU A 123 -15.21 1.88 0.06
N TYR A 124 -14.12 2.19 0.70
CA TYR A 124 -14.04 2.25 2.14
C TYR A 124 -12.91 3.18 2.56
N THR A 125 -12.85 3.49 3.83
CA THR A 125 -11.74 4.26 4.40
C THR A 125 -11.00 3.41 5.42
N TYR A 126 -9.70 3.66 5.50
CA TYR A 126 -8.84 3.04 6.49
C TYR A 126 -8.14 4.13 7.29
N MET A 127 -8.29 4.09 8.59
CA MET A 127 -7.60 5.03 9.48
C MET A 127 -6.35 4.35 10.04
N VAL A 128 -5.20 4.98 9.82
CA VAL A 128 -3.94 4.46 10.35
C VAL A 128 -3.98 4.56 11.87
N PRO A 129 -3.80 3.45 12.61
CA PRO A 129 -3.81 3.49 14.06
C PRO A 129 -2.66 4.36 14.59
N GLN A 130 -2.89 5.01 15.73
CA GLN A 130 -1.81 5.72 16.40
C GLN A 130 -0.78 4.73 16.91
N SER A 131 0.47 5.17 16.98
CA SER A 131 1.53 4.31 17.49
C SER A 131 1.27 3.95 18.96
N GLY A 132 1.74 2.77 19.36
CA GLY A 132 1.54 2.30 20.72
C GLY A 132 2.09 3.24 21.79
N LYS A 133 3.07 4.06 21.46
CA LYS A 133 3.64 5.01 22.42
C LYS A 133 2.65 6.05 22.93
N GLY A 134 1.73 6.47 22.08
CA GLY A 134 0.75 7.47 22.50
C GLY A 134 -0.46 6.88 23.19
N GLN A 135 -0.63 5.57 23.15
CA GLN A 135 -1.85 4.93 23.61
C GLN A 135 -1.85 4.56 25.09
N PHE A 136 -0.72 4.59 25.72
CA PHE A 136 -0.57 4.11 27.10
C PHE A 136 -0.25 5.21 28.09
N GLU A 137 -0.49 6.40 27.73
CA GLU A 137 -0.29 7.55 28.59
C GLU A 137 -1.45 7.79 29.53
#